data_c3c4270b17941ea36df57e003e1694bd
#
_entry.id   c3c4270b17941ea36df57e003e1694bd
#
_cell.length_a   1.000
_cell.length_b   1.000
_cell.length_c   1.000
_cell.angle_alpha   90.00
_cell.angle_beta   90.00
_cell.angle_gamma   90.00
#
_symmetry.space_group_name_H-M   'P 1'
#
loop_
_entity.id
_entity.type
_entity.pdbx_description
1 polymer ?
#
loop_
_entity_poly.entity_id
_entity_poly.type
_entity_poly.pdbx_seq_one_letter_code
_entity_poly.pdbx_strand_id
1 'polypeptide(L)'
;MSKKQTNTKGWSGHDADQWMAVAHMSGKRGVKGMCLKTCRLAWQIPAKYPSAIVAWNNTPKKHKFTDPMKAPVGVTHFWKGGKFGHVAIQSSKPGYVWTTDLPIKDTVGKIYYTGVTDAWGSIYLGWTTQLNGVDLNV
;
A
#
# COMPACT_ATOMS: atom_id res chain seq x y z
N MET A 1 6.43 -20.88 -19.80
CA MET A 1 5.29 -19.94 -19.71
C MET A 1 4.96 -19.70 -18.25
N SER A 2 5.04 -18.47 -17.84
CA SER A 2 4.73 -18.12 -16.45
C SER A 2 3.23 -18.11 -16.22
N LYS A 3 2.76 -18.67 -15.12
CA LYS A 3 1.37 -18.56 -14.71
C LYS A 3 1.10 -17.15 -14.23
N LYS A 4 -0.08 -16.63 -14.57
CA LYS A 4 -0.55 -15.37 -14.01
C LYS A 4 -0.75 -15.54 -12.50
N GLN A 5 -0.14 -14.67 -11.71
CA GLN A 5 -0.30 -14.68 -10.27
C GLN A 5 -1.71 -14.24 -9.90
N THR A 6 -2.44 -15.03 -9.12
CA THR A 6 -3.80 -14.73 -8.67
C THR A 6 -3.87 -14.45 -7.17
N ASN A 7 -2.87 -14.88 -6.40
CA ASN A 7 -2.78 -14.64 -4.96
C ASN A 7 -1.32 -14.63 -4.50
N THR A 8 -1.10 -14.21 -3.26
CA THR A 8 0.23 -14.14 -2.64
C THR A 8 0.42 -15.22 -1.58
N LYS A 9 -0.13 -16.42 -1.79
CA LYS A 9 -0.18 -17.49 -0.77
C LYS A 9 1.17 -17.77 -0.10
N GLY A 10 2.27 -17.73 -0.86
CA GLY A 10 3.63 -17.96 -0.34
C GLY A 10 4.29 -16.71 0.26
N TRP A 11 3.60 -15.58 0.32
CA TRP A 11 4.10 -14.31 0.83
C TRP A 11 2.99 -13.63 1.62
N SER A 12 3.22 -13.41 2.92
CA SER A 12 2.16 -12.95 3.84
C SER A 12 2.20 -11.43 4.07
N GLY A 13 1.16 -10.93 4.75
CA GLY A 13 1.12 -9.54 5.21
C GLY A 13 2.30 -9.17 6.10
N HIS A 14 2.78 -10.11 6.93
CA HIS A 14 3.98 -9.90 7.73
C HIS A 14 5.23 -9.74 6.87
N ASP A 15 5.33 -10.47 5.77
CA ASP A 15 6.45 -10.33 4.83
C ASP A 15 6.45 -8.95 4.17
N ALA A 16 5.29 -8.44 3.77
CA ALA A 16 5.15 -7.11 3.20
C ALA A 16 5.51 -6.02 4.23
N ASP A 17 5.04 -6.17 5.47
CA ASP A 17 5.40 -5.28 6.59
C ASP A 17 6.92 -5.26 6.80
N GLN A 18 7.56 -6.42 6.85
CA GLN A 18 9.01 -6.53 7.02
C GLN A 18 9.78 -5.93 5.85
N TRP A 19 9.30 -6.13 4.61
CA TRP A 19 9.93 -5.52 3.45
C TRP A 19 9.95 -4.00 3.57
N MET A 20 8.84 -3.41 3.99
CA MET A 20 8.74 -1.96 4.21
C MET A 20 9.62 -1.48 5.37
N ALA A 21 9.67 -2.24 6.47
CA ALA A 21 10.53 -1.92 7.60
C ALA A 21 12.00 -1.90 7.19
N VAL A 22 12.45 -2.87 6.40
CA VAL A 22 13.82 -2.92 5.87
C VAL A 22 14.08 -1.74 4.93
N ALA A 23 13.14 -1.41 4.05
CA ALA A 23 13.27 -0.25 3.16
C ALA A 23 13.43 1.04 3.95
N HIS A 24 12.67 1.21 5.03
CA HIS A 24 12.78 2.35 5.94
C HIS A 24 14.15 2.38 6.63
N MET A 25 14.56 1.28 7.24
CA MET A 25 15.80 1.19 8.01
C MET A 25 17.05 1.35 7.14
N SER A 26 17.00 0.87 5.91
CA SER A 26 18.11 0.99 4.96
C SER A 26 18.20 2.37 4.30
N GLY A 27 17.23 3.26 4.56
CA GLY A 27 17.19 4.58 3.94
C GLY A 27 16.92 4.55 2.45
N LYS A 28 16.09 3.60 1.99
CA LYS A 28 15.78 3.44 0.56
C LYS A 28 15.31 4.75 -0.06
N ARG A 29 15.92 5.10 -1.19
CA ARG A 29 15.57 6.25 -2.04
C ARG A 29 15.04 5.75 -3.40
N GLY A 30 14.64 6.69 -4.28
CA GLY A 30 14.09 6.33 -5.58
C GLY A 30 12.63 5.89 -5.51
N VAL A 31 11.91 6.31 -4.47
CA VAL A 31 10.49 5.96 -4.24
C VAL A 31 9.54 7.14 -4.44
N LYS A 32 10.07 8.34 -4.71
CA LYS A 32 9.27 9.56 -4.88
C LYS A 32 8.23 9.37 -5.98
N GLY A 33 6.95 9.57 -5.64
CA GLY A 33 5.85 9.42 -6.58
C GLY A 33 5.58 7.98 -7.00
N MET A 34 6.20 6.99 -6.33
CA MET A 34 6.11 5.58 -6.70
C MET A 34 5.42 4.75 -5.62
N CYS A 35 4.35 5.27 -5.04
CA CYS A 35 3.63 4.60 -3.96
C CYS A 35 3.10 3.22 -4.38
N LEU A 36 2.47 3.12 -5.55
CA LEU A 36 1.93 1.84 -6.04
C LEU A 36 3.06 0.85 -6.35
N LYS A 37 4.10 1.28 -7.03
CA LYS A 37 5.27 0.43 -7.33
C LYS A 37 5.91 -0.09 -6.04
N THR A 38 6.09 0.76 -5.05
CA THR A 38 6.70 0.38 -3.77
C THR A 38 5.85 -0.64 -3.04
N CYS A 39 4.53 -0.43 -2.97
CA CYS A 39 3.62 -1.38 -2.33
C CYS A 39 3.58 -2.74 -3.05
N ARG A 40 3.54 -2.76 -4.39
CA ARG A 40 3.55 -4.03 -5.11
C ARG A 40 4.88 -4.78 -4.98
N LEU A 41 6.01 -4.05 -4.90
CA LEU A 41 7.31 -4.69 -4.64
C LEU A 41 7.35 -5.31 -3.24
N ALA A 42 6.77 -4.65 -2.23
CA ALA A 42 6.67 -5.21 -0.89
C ALA A 42 5.86 -6.51 -0.87
N TRP A 43 4.91 -6.67 -1.77
CA TRP A 43 4.10 -7.87 -1.94
C TRP A 43 4.59 -8.81 -3.05
N GLN A 44 5.63 -8.44 -3.79
CA GLN A 44 6.14 -9.19 -4.95
C GLN A 44 5.07 -9.38 -6.04
N ILE A 45 4.27 -8.35 -6.25
CA ILE A 45 3.17 -8.34 -7.23
C ILE A 45 3.63 -7.64 -8.50
N PRO A 46 3.33 -8.19 -9.70
CA PRO A 46 3.71 -7.53 -10.96
C PRO A 46 2.93 -6.25 -11.21
N ALA A 47 3.49 -5.37 -12.04
CA ALA A 47 2.84 -4.14 -12.45
C ALA A 47 1.57 -4.45 -13.27
N LYS A 48 0.52 -3.66 -13.06
CA LYS A 48 -0.74 -3.79 -13.80
C LYS A 48 -1.40 -2.45 -14.06
N TYR A 49 -1.55 -1.62 -13.03
CA TYR A 49 -2.23 -0.33 -13.14
C TYR A 49 -1.23 0.82 -13.05
N PRO A 50 -1.51 1.97 -13.72
CA PRO A 50 -0.55 3.08 -13.77
C PRO A 50 -0.51 3.92 -12.51
N SER A 51 -1.50 3.84 -11.62
CA SER A 51 -1.57 4.67 -10.42
C SER A 51 -2.42 4.05 -9.32
N ALA A 52 -2.28 4.58 -8.11
CA ALA A 52 -3.04 4.13 -6.94
C ALA A 52 -4.55 4.27 -7.15
N ILE A 53 -5.00 5.41 -7.70
CA ILE A 53 -6.45 5.62 -7.89
C ILE A 53 -7.03 4.64 -8.92
N VAL A 54 -6.28 4.31 -9.96
CA VAL A 54 -6.72 3.32 -10.95
C VAL A 54 -6.78 1.92 -10.31
N ALA A 55 -5.80 1.57 -9.48
CA ALA A 55 -5.82 0.31 -8.76
C ALA A 55 -7.03 0.21 -7.82
N TRP A 56 -7.32 1.27 -7.06
CA TRP A 56 -8.52 1.33 -6.21
C TRP A 56 -9.80 1.14 -7.02
N ASN A 57 -9.95 1.89 -8.12
CA ASN A 57 -11.16 1.84 -8.96
C ASN A 57 -11.39 0.46 -9.59
N ASN A 58 -10.33 -0.31 -9.80
CA ASN A 58 -10.40 -1.66 -10.38
C ASN A 58 -10.46 -2.76 -9.33
N THR A 59 -10.44 -2.43 -8.04
CA THR A 59 -10.58 -3.42 -6.97
C THR A 59 -12.06 -3.72 -6.76
N PRO A 60 -12.48 -5.01 -6.78
CA PRO A 60 -13.87 -5.38 -6.52
C PRO A 60 -14.35 -4.94 -5.14
N LYS A 61 -15.61 -4.55 -5.04
CA LYS A 61 -16.21 -4.06 -3.78
C LYS A 61 -16.05 -5.05 -2.63
N LYS A 62 -16.12 -6.36 -2.89
CA LYS A 62 -15.95 -7.41 -1.88
C LYS A 62 -14.57 -7.42 -1.22
N HIS A 63 -13.58 -6.76 -1.84
CA HIS A 63 -12.21 -6.63 -1.31
C HIS A 63 -11.95 -5.25 -0.70
N LYS A 64 -12.95 -4.38 -0.60
CA LYS A 64 -12.84 -3.01 -0.07
C LYS A 64 -13.51 -2.89 1.30
N PHE A 65 -12.82 -2.23 2.24
CA PHE A 65 -13.27 -2.03 3.62
C PHE A 65 -12.99 -0.59 4.04
N THR A 66 -13.75 -0.08 5.01
CA THR A 66 -13.69 1.34 5.37
C THR A 66 -13.11 1.64 6.75
N ASP A 67 -13.10 0.69 7.69
CA ASP A 67 -12.61 0.93 9.04
C ASP A 67 -11.09 0.68 9.11
N PRO A 68 -10.26 1.75 9.19
CA PRO A 68 -8.81 1.60 9.16
C PRO A 68 -8.26 0.84 10.37
N MET A 69 -8.96 0.84 11.49
CA MET A 69 -8.48 0.16 12.70
C MET A 69 -8.68 -1.35 12.66
N LYS A 70 -9.46 -1.85 11.71
CA LYS A 70 -9.67 -3.29 11.49
C LYS A 70 -8.77 -3.87 10.41
N ALA A 71 -7.90 -3.05 9.83
CA ALA A 71 -7.01 -3.48 8.74
C ALA A 71 -5.97 -4.47 9.23
N PRO A 72 -5.91 -5.70 8.66
CA PRO A 72 -4.85 -6.65 8.97
C PRO A 72 -3.48 -6.15 8.52
N VAL A 73 -2.41 -6.67 9.13
CA VAL A 73 -1.03 -6.35 8.73
C VAL A 73 -0.83 -6.67 7.24
N GLY A 74 -0.28 -5.72 6.52
CA GLY A 74 0.09 -5.88 5.12
C GLY A 74 -0.96 -5.45 4.11
N VAL A 75 -2.22 -5.23 4.50
CA VAL A 75 -3.23 -4.75 3.54
C VAL A 75 -2.87 -3.38 3.01
N THR A 76 -3.44 -3.04 1.86
CA THR A 76 -3.21 -1.75 1.21
C THR A 76 -4.31 -0.75 1.58
N HIS A 77 -3.88 0.44 1.99
CA HIS A 77 -4.76 1.60 2.25
C HIS A 77 -4.68 2.56 1.08
N PHE A 78 -5.80 3.19 0.74
CA PHE A 78 -5.89 4.09 -0.41
C PHE A 78 -6.46 5.45 -0.03
N TRP A 79 -5.95 6.48 -0.71
CA TRP A 79 -6.42 7.86 -0.60
C TRP A 79 -6.68 8.43 -1.98
N LYS A 80 -7.72 9.23 -2.08
CA LYS A 80 -8.02 10.03 -3.26
C LYS A 80 -7.40 11.43 -3.06
N GLY A 81 -6.68 11.90 -4.06
CA GLY A 81 -6.07 13.24 -4.01
C GLY A 81 -5.05 13.39 -5.10
N GLY A 82 -4.89 14.61 -5.60
CA GLY A 82 -4.05 14.86 -6.76
C GLY A 82 -4.54 14.09 -7.98
N LYS A 83 -3.63 13.86 -8.92
CA LYS A 83 -3.94 13.16 -10.18
C LYS A 83 -3.94 11.63 -10.03
N PHE A 84 -3.09 11.10 -9.13
CA PHE A 84 -2.79 9.67 -9.10
C PHE A 84 -3.29 8.96 -7.84
N GLY A 85 -3.75 9.70 -6.83
CA GLY A 85 -4.09 9.12 -5.53
C GLY A 85 -2.86 8.65 -4.77
N HIS A 86 -3.07 7.89 -3.69
CA HIS A 86 -1.98 7.35 -2.87
C HIS A 86 -2.35 5.97 -2.34
N VAL A 87 -1.34 5.14 -2.12
CA VAL A 87 -1.48 3.81 -1.51
C VAL A 87 -0.34 3.57 -0.52
N ALA A 88 -0.66 2.89 0.59
CA ALA A 88 0.30 2.56 1.64
C ALA A 88 -0.01 1.17 2.20
N ILE A 89 0.92 0.60 2.96
CA ILE A 89 0.79 -0.74 3.55
C ILE A 89 0.57 -0.65 5.06
N GLN A 90 -0.41 -1.39 5.57
CA GLN A 90 -0.65 -1.51 7.00
C GLN A 90 0.56 -2.13 7.70
N SER A 91 1.07 -1.43 8.71
CA SER A 91 2.13 -1.94 9.56
C SER A 91 1.61 -2.93 10.61
N SER A 92 2.51 -3.49 11.41
CA SER A 92 2.15 -4.32 12.56
C SER A 92 1.47 -3.54 13.70
N LYS A 93 1.52 -2.20 13.66
CA LYS A 93 0.87 -1.34 14.66
C LYS A 93 -0.46 -0.81 14.10
N PRO A 94 -1.61 -1.09 14.74
CA PRO A 94 -2.91 -0.60 14.27
C PRO A 94 -2.92 0.91 14.03
N GLY A 95 -3.50 1.32 12.91
CA GLY A 95 -3.58 2.72 12.51
C GLY A 95 -2.33 3.29 11.86
N TYR A 96 -1.18 2.61 11.94
CA TYR A 96 0.07 3.07 11.34
C TYR A 96 0.35 2.37 10.02
N VAL A 97 0.75 3.17 9.03
CA VAL A 97 1.00 2.68 7.66
C VAL A 97 2.43 2.97 7.23
N TRP A 98 2.99 2.07 6.43
CA TRP A 98 4.23 2.30 5.70
C TRP A 98 3.90 3.02 4.40
N THR A 99 4.48 4.18 4.19
CA THR A 99 4.17 5.04 3.05
C THR A 99 5.45 5.61 2.42
N THR A 100 5.37 5.93 1.14
CA THR A 100 6.42 6.68 0.47
C THR A 100 6.20 8.19 0.67
N ASP A 101 7.28 8.96 0.61
CA ASP A 101 7.28 10.43 0.60
C ASP A 101 6.77 11.11 1.89
N LEU A 102 6.58 10.36 2.95
CA LEU A 102 6.19 10.87 4.27
C LEU A 102 6.90 10.07 5.37
N PRO A 103 7.32 10.71 6.45
CA PRO A 103 7.31 12.18 6.66
C PRO A 103 8.34 12.92 5.82
N ILE A 104 9.26 12.21 5.19
CA ILE A 104 10.35 12.81 4.39
C ILE A 104 10.18 12.35 2.94
N LYS A 105 10.24 13.31 2.00
CA LYS A 105 10.15 13.07 0.56
C LYS A 105 11.22 12.07 0.10
N ASP A 106 10.86 11.19 -0.82
CA ASP A 106 11.73 10.15 -1.40
C ASP A 106 12.26 9.16 -0.37
N THR A 107 11.49 8.89 0.68
CA THR A 107 11.79 7.85 1.69
C THR A 107 10.58 6.97 1.92
N VAL A 108 10.80 5.83 2.58
CA VAL A 108 9.74 5.01 3.16
C VAL A 108 9.67 5.34 4.64
N GLY A 109 8.50 5.76 5.11
CA GLY A 109 8.28 6.11 6.51
C GLY A 109 7.04 5.43 7.07
N LYS A 110 6.92 5.41 8.39
CA LYS A 110 5.74 4.89 9.10
C LYS A 110 5.05 6.04 9.81
N ILE A 111 3.79 6.28 9.45
CA ILE A 111 2.98 7.35 10.03
C ILE A 111 1.57 6.84 10.36
N TYR A 112 0.87 7.56 11.23
CA TYR A 112 -0.55 7.31 11.46
C TYR A 112 -1.32 7.61 10.15
N TYR A 113 -2.33 6.83 9.83
CA TYR A 113 -3.01 6.93 8.52
C TYR A 113 -3.60 8.31 8.23
N THR A 114 -4.04 9.06 9.25
CA THR A 114 -4.55 10.43 9.08
C THR A 114 -3.48 11.42 8.65
N GLY A 115 -2.21 11.07 8.86
CA GLY A 115 -1.08 11.93 8.46
C GLY A 115 -0.98 12.15 6.97
N VAL A 116 -1.48 11.20 6.16
CA VAL A 116 -1.52 11.36 4.69
C VAL A 116 -2.49 12.48 4.32
N THR A 117 -3.68 12.48 4.91
CA THR A 117 -4.66 13.55 4.72
C THR A 117 -4.13 14.88 5.22
N ASP A 118 -3.52 14.91 6.41
CA ASP A 118 -2.98 16.13 6.99
C ASP A 118 -1.87 16.75 6.14
N ALA A 119 -1.01 15.89 5.55
CA ALA A 119 0.11 16.37 4.74
C ALA A 119 -0.32 16.87 3.36
N TRP A 120 -1.27 16.19 2.71
CA TRP A 120 -1.58 16.43 1.30
C TRP A 120 -3.02 16.84 1.02
N GLY A 121 -3.89 16.93 2.03
CA GLY A 121 -5.31 17.23 1.84
C GLY A 121 -6.07 16.12 1.12
N SER A 122 -5.52 14.90 1.10
CA SER A 122 -6.15 13.77 0.43
C SER A 122 -7.29 13.18 1.27
N ILE A 123 -8.16 12.42 0.62
CA ILE A 123 -9.33 11.80 1.25
C ILE A 123 -9.09 10.30 1.40
N TYR A 124 -9.17 9.79 2.63
CA TYR A 124 -9.05 8.35 2.87
C TYR A 124 -10.23 7.60 2.26
N LEU A 125 -9.94 6.58 1.45
CA LEU A 125 -10.96 5.77 0.78
C LEU A 125 -11.26 4.47 1.50
N GLY A 126 -10.28 3.86 2.13
CA GLY A 126 -10.40 2.56 2.76
C GLY A 126 -9.18 1.68 2.52
N TRP A 127 -9.31 0.39 2.87
CA TRP A 127 -8.26 -0.59 2.67
C TRP A 127 -8.77 -1.79 1.87
N THR A 128 -7.84 -2.54 1.28
CA THR A 128 -8.19 -3.64 0.39
C THR A 128 -7.42 -4.91 0.73
N THR A 129 -8.06 -6.05 0.47
CA THR A 129 -7.44 -7.38 0.55
C THR A 129 -6.98 -7.88 -0.82
N GLN A 130 -6.93 -6.99 -1.81
CA GLN A 130 -6.47 -7.29 -3.16
C GLN A 130 -5.65 -6.10 -3.67
N LEU A 131 -4.58 -6.37 -4.42
CA LEU A 131 -3.77 -5.33 -5.06
C LEU A 131 -3.47 -5.78 -6.49
N ASN A 132 -3.74 -4.91 -7.47
CA ASN A 132 -3.51 -5.20 -8.89
C ASN A 132 -4.16 -6.52 -9.35
N GLY A 133 -5.34 -6.83 -8.81
CA GLY A 133 -6.06 -8.06 -9.13
C GLY A 133 -5.52 -9.30 -8.44
N VAL A 134 -4.56 -9.16 -7.53
CA VAL A 134 -3.94 -10.28 -6.80
C VAL A 134 -4.43 -10.28 -5.35
N ASP A 135 -4.97 -11.42 -4.89
CA ASP A 135 -5.44 -11.56 -3.52
C ASP A 135 -4.26 -11.57 -2.55
N LEU A 136 -4.34 -10.73 -1.51
CA LEU A 136 -3.31 -10.62 -0.50
C LEU A 136 -3.50 -11.68 0.59
N ASN A 137 -2.41 -12.35 0.95
CA ASN A 137 -2.40 -13.34 2.03
C ASN A 137 -2.29 -12.64 3.39
N VAL A 138 -3.43 -12.28 3.94
CA VAL A 138 -3.55 -11.56 5.21
C VAL A 138 -4.48 -12.25 6.20
#